data_11a7ab3389cabe397f0108f5e37c7797
#
_entry.id   11a7ab3389cabe397f0108f5e37c7797
#
_cell.length_a   1.000
_cell.length_b   1.000
_cell.length_c   1.000
_cell.angle_alpha   90.00
_cell.angle_beta   90.00
_cell.angle_gamma   90.00
#
_symmetry.space_group_name_H-M   'P 1'
#
loop_
_entity.id
_entity.type
_entity.pdbx_description
1 polymer ?
#
loop_
_entity_poly.entity_id
_entity_poly.type
_entity_poly.pdbx_seq_one_letter_code
_entity_poly.pdbx_strand_id
1 'polypeptide(L)'
;MIAIIPGYGFRKEGLSYVLYRYGTKEKMKFGSKEKTGEIVEYKESLGYFTSLTSLCQHCIKAATEDKATEEDVQTIAEYIAIMKQIGEDVRKALEPLEN
;
A
#
# COMPACT_ATOMS: atom_id res chain seq x y z
N MET A 1 -3.69 5.81 12.67
CA MET A 1 -3.80 4.90 11.51
C MET A 1 -3.29 3.51 11.88
N ILE A 2 -3.97 2.49 11.42
CA ILE A 2 -3.60 1.10 11.71
C ILE A 2 -2.79 0.56 10.55
N ALA A 3 -1.55 0.13 10.80
CA ALA A 3 -0.69 -0.45 9.77
C ALA A 3 -1.16 -1.85 9.37
N ILE A 4 -1.15 -2.15 8.08
CA ILE A 4 -1.49 -3.48 7.55
C ILE A 4 -0.20 -4.21 7.18
N ILE A 5 0.56 -3.63 6.27
CA ILE A 5 1.86 -4.11 5.80
C ILE A 5 2.74 -2.88 5.61
N PRO A 6 4.07 -3.03 5.48
CA PRO A 6 4.93 -1.86 5.30
C PRO A 6 4.47 -0.98 4.13
N GLY A 7 4.24 0.30 4.42
CA GLY A 7 3.81 1.29 3.44
C GLY A 7 2.30 1.40 3.23
N TYR A 8 1.49 0.59 3.91
CA TYR A 8 0.04 0.59 3.78
C TYR A 8 -0.63 0.50 5.13
N GLY A 9 -1.71 1.27 5.30
CA GLY A 9 -2.48 1.26 6.53
C GLY A 9 -3.89 1.77 6.29
N PHE A 10 -4.72 1.73 7.30
CA PHE A 10 -6.09 2.22 7.19
C PHE A 10 -6.52 2.99 8.43
N ARG A 11 -7.56 3.78 8.27
CA ARG A 11 -8.22 4.48 9.35
C ARG A 11 -9.72 4.34 9.17
N LYS A 12 -10.44 4.17 10.28
CA LYS A 12 -11.90 4.14 10.26
C LYS A 12 -12.43 5.57 10.34
N GLU A 13 -13.28 5.95 9.40
CA GLU A 13 -13.96 7.24 9.39
C GLU A 13 -15.47 7.02 9.30
N GLY A 14 -16.19 7.22 10.41
CA GLY A 14 -17.61 6.95 10.48
C GLY A 14 -17.91 5.47 10.23
N LEU A 15 -18.68 5.19 9.19
CA LEU A 15 -19.04 3.83 8.79
C LEU A 15 -18.12 3.28 7.70
N SER A 16 -17.11 4.04 7.30
CA SER A 16 -16.21 3.68 6.22
C SER A 16 -14.78 3.47 6.73
N TYR A 17 -14.00 2.75 5.92
CA TYR A 17 -12.57 2.55 6.15
C TYR A 17 -11.83 3.23 5.00
N VAL A 18 -10.77 3.95 5.33
CA VAL A 18 -9.95 4.64 4.32
C VAL A 18 -8.60 3.95 4.25
N LEU A 19 -8.24 3.48 3.06
CA LEU A 19 -6.94 2.87 2.81
C LEU A 19 -5.93 3.94 2.42
N TYR A 20 -4.77 3.91 3.05
CA TYR A 20 -3.68 4.84 2.76
C TYR A 20 -2.41 4.10 2.34
N ARG A 21 -1.70 4.71 1.40
CA ARG A 21 -0.32 4.38 1.10
C ARG A 21 0.53 5.51 1.67
N TYR A 22 1.59 5.18 2.38
CA TYR A 22 2.47 6.17 2.98
C TYR A 22 3.93 5.75 2.88
N GLY A 23 4.81 6.72 3.00
CA GLY A 23 6.24 6.46 2.93
C GLY A 23 7.03 7.76 2.89
N THR A 24 8.24 7.67 2.34
CA THR A 24 9.11 8.83 2.15
C THR A 24 9.53 8.92 0.69
N LYS A 25 9.78 10.13 0.23
CA LYS A 25 10.29 10.37 -1.12
C LYS A 25 11.18 11.60 -1.09
N GLU A 26 12.08 11.72 -2.08
CA GLU A 26 12.84 12.93 -2.27
C GLU A 26 11.96 14.02 -2.86
N LYS A 27 12.07 15.23 -2.28
CA LYS A 27 11.36 16.39 -2.80
C LYS A 27 11.98 16.79 -4.14
N MET A 28 11.13 17.04 -5.12
CA MET A 28 11.57 17.52 -6.44
C MET A 28 11.72 19.03 -6.41
N LYS A 29 12.73 19.55 -7.11
CA LYS A 29 12.93 20.98 -7.25
C LYS A 29 11.78 21.54 -8.12
N PHE A 30 11.19 22.65 -7.69
CA PHE A 30 10.07 23.28 -8.39
C PHE A 30 10.43 23.59 -9.85
N GLY A 31 9.56 23.16 -10.76
CA GLY A 31 9.74 23.40 -12.20
C GLY A 31 10.86 22.57 -12.85
N SER A 32 11.42 21.60 -12.14
CA SER A 32 12.53 20.78 -12.60
C SER A 32 12.31 19.33 -12.21
N LYS A 33 12.97 18.41 -12.93
CA LYS A 33 12.99 16.99 -12.57
C LYS A 33 14.15 16.66 -11.62
N GLU A 34 14.94 17.65 -11.25
CA GLU A 34 16.05 17.47 -10.32
C GLU A 34 15.54 17.31 -8.89
N LYS A 35 16.09 16.33 -8.18
CA LYS A 35 15.79 16.10 -6.76
C LYS A 35 16.64 17.03 -5.90
N THR A 36 16.03 17.55 -4.84
CA THR A 36 16.72 18.46 -3.92
C THR A 36 17.58 17.74 -2.89
N GLY A 37 17.43 16.40 -2.77
CA GLY A 37 18.07 15.62 -1.71
C GLY A 37 17.31 15.66 -0.39
N GLU A 38 16.27 16.46 -0.28
CA GLU A 38 15.44 16.56 0.92
C GLU A 38 14.42 15.43 0.93
N ILE A 39 14.34 14.69 2.05
CA ILE A 39 13.41 13.59 2.22
C ILE A 39 12.14 14.11 2.91
N VAL A 40 10.99 13.88 2.29
CA VAL A 40 9.70 14.27 2.85
C VAL A 40 8.80 13.04 3.00
N GLU A 41 7.94 13.06 4.02
CA GLU A 41 6.94 12.03 4.22
C GLU A 41 5.73 12.33 3.33
N TYR A 42 5.11 11.27 2.83
CA TYR A 42 3.87 11.40 2.08
C TYR A 42 2.83 10.38 2.57
N LYS A 43 1.57 10.74 2.37
CA LYS A 43 0.43 9.88 2.66
C LYS A 43 -0.62 10.11 1.57
N GLU A 44 -1.06 9.05 0.94
CA GLU A 44 -2.00 9.09 -0.17
C GLU A 44 -3.21 8.22 0.14
N SER A 45 -4.41 8.78 0.00
CA SER A 45 -5.65 8.01 0.13
C SER A 45 -5.87 7.20 -1.14
N LEU A 46 -6.07 5.88 -0.99
CA LEU A 46 -6.32 4.98 -2.13
C LEU A 46 -7.80 4.69 -2.33
N GLY A 47 -8.65 5.02 -1.37
CA GLY A 47 -10.08 4.84 -1.51
C GLY A 47 -10.80 4.64 -0.19
N TYR A 48 -12.13 4.63 -0.28
CA TYR A 48 -13.03 4.42 0.84
C TYR A 48 -13.74 3.09 0.66
N PHE A 49 -13.84 2.31 1.72
CA PHE A 49 -14.41 0.97 1.68
C PHE A 49 -15.40 0.78 2.83
N THR A 50 -16.46 0.03 2.57
CA THR A 50 -17.49 -0.25 3.57
C THR A 50 -17.18 -1.50 4.40
N SER A 51 -16.17 -2.28 4.00
CA SER A 51 -15.75 -3.46 4.74
C SER A 51 -14.24 -3.61 4.73
N LEU A 52 -13.69 -4.25 5.77
CA LEU A 52 -12.26 -4.56 5.83
C LEU A 52 -11.85 -5.54 4.75
N THR A 53 -12.74 -6.47 4.37
CA THR A 53 -12.45 -7.44 3.30
C THR A 53 -12.15 -6.73 1.98
N SER A 54 -13.02 -5.80 1.58
CA SER A 54 -12.83 -5.03 0.36
C SER A 54 -11.56 -4.18 0.41
N LEU A 55 -11.31 -3.54 1.56
CA LEU A 55 -10.12 -2.73 1.77
C LEU A 55 -8.85 -3.58 1.62
N CYS A 56 -8.82 -4.76 2.22
CA CYS A 56 -7.67 -5.64 2.17
C CYS A 56 -7.43 -6.18 0.76
N GLN A 57 -8.48 -6.49 0.02
CA GLN A 57 -8.36 -6.92 -1.38
C GLN A 57 -7.71 -5.81 -2.22
N HIS A 58 -8.13 -4.57 -2.01
CA HIS A 58 -7.56 -3.43 -2.72
C HIS A 58 -6.11 -3.18 -2.29
N CYS A 59 -5.81 -3.34 -1.00
CA CYS A 59 -4.45 -3.22 -0.47
C CYS A 59 -3.51 -4.23 -1.12
N ILE A 60 -3.94 -5.48 -1.23
CA ILE A 60 -3.15 -6.54 -1.88
C ILE A 60 -2.87 -6.17 -3.33
N LYS A 61 -3.89 -5.71 -4.05
CA LYS A 61 -3.75 -5.31 -5.45
C LYS A 61 -2.76 -4.15 -5.61
N ALA A 62 -2.93 -3.10 -4.83
CA ALA A 62 -2.08 -1.91 -4.90
C ALA A 62 -0.62 -2.23 -4.55
N ALA A 63 -0.41 -2.99 -3.47
CA ALA A 63 0.93 -3.38 -3.05
C ALA A 63 1.61 -4.31 -4.06
N THR A 64 0.85 -5.21 -4.68
CA THR A 64 1.36 -6.10 -5.72
C THR A 64 1.80 -5.31 -6.95
N GLU A 65 1.00 -4.35 -7.40
CA GLU A 65 1.34 -3.50 -8.54
C GLU A 65 2.59 -2.65 -8.27
N ASP A 66 2.70 -2.08 -7.08
CA ASP A 66 3.85 -1.27 -6.70
C ASP A 66 5.13 -2.11 -6.68
N LYS A 67 5.08 -3.29 -6.07
CA LYS A 67 6.24 -4.17 -5.98
C LYS A 67 6.64 -4.73 -7.34
N ALA A 68 5.65 -5.10 -8.16
CA ALA A 68 5.92 -5.59 -9.51
C ALA A 68 6.60 -4.52 -10.38
N THR A 69 6.23 -3.26 -10.19
CA THR A 69 6.85 -2.13 -10.88
C THR A 69 8.28 -1.91 -10.41
N GLU A 70 8.52 -1.95 -9.09
CA GLU A 70 9.86 -1.79 -8.51
C GLU A 70 10.82 -2.89 -8.96
N GLU A 71 10.35 -4.12 -9.03
CA GLU A 71 11.17 -5.28 -9.39
C GLU A 71 11.22 -5.55 -10.89
N ASP A 72 10.57 -4.71 -11.70
CA ASP A 72 10.52 -4.86 -13.15
C ASP A 72 10.08 -6.27 -13.59
N VAL A 73 8.97 -6.72 -13.01
CA VAL A 73 8.42 -8.07 -13.24
C VAL A 73 7.98 -8.24 -14.69
N GLN A 74 8.45 -9.30 -15.32
CA GLN A 74 8.23 -9.55 -16.74
C GLN A 74 7.24 -10.69 -17.03
N THR A 75 6.92 -11.52 -16.05
CA THR A 75 6.06 -12.68 -16.25
C THR A 75 4.87 -12.68 -15.28
N ILE A 76 3.79 -13.32 -15.75
CA ILE A 76 2.58 -13.45 -14.90
C ILE A 76 2.84 -14.38 -13.72
N ALA A 77 3.73 -15.36 -13.87
CA ALA A 77 4.09 -16.27 -12.78
C ALA A 77 4.77 -15.50 -11.65
N GLU A 78 5.68 -14.59 -11.96
CA GLU A 78 6.34 -13.73 -10.98
C GLU A 78 5.34 -12.80 -10.30
N TYR A 79 4.41 -12.22 -11.07
CA TYR A 79 3.35 -11.35 -10.54
C TYR A 79 2.47 -12.09 -9.54
N ILE A 80 2.06 -13.31 -9.88
CA ILE A 80 1.23 -14.14 -9.01
C ILE A 80 1.97 -14.50 -7.72
N ALA A 81 3.27 -14.81 -7.81
CA ALA A 81 4.09 -15.13 -6.64
C ALA A 81 4.14 -13.94 -5.67
N ILE A 82 4.33 -12.72 -6.18
CA ILE A 82 4.31 -11.50 -5.38
C ILE A 82 2.94 -11.30 -4.72
N MET A 83 1.86 -11.47 -5.49
CA MET A 83 0.51 -11.30 -4.98
C MET A 83 0.19 -12.28 -3.86
N LYS A 84 0.62 -13.54 -3.99
CA LYS A 84 0.42 -14.56 -2.94
C LYS A 84 1.18 -14.21 -1.68
N GLN A 85 2.42 -13.74 -1.79
CA GLN A 85 3.21 -13.35 -0.62
C GLN A 85 2.59 -12.16 0.10
N ILE A 86 2.18 -11.13 -0.64
CA ILE A 86 1.52 -9.96 -0.05
C ILE A 86 0.18 -10.36 0.58
N GLY A 87 -0.58 -11.24 -0.06
CA GLY A 87 -1.83 -11.77 0.49
C GLY A 87 -1.62 -12.46 1.83
N GLU A 88 -0.55 -13.25 1.96
CA GLU A 88 -0.18 -13.89 3.23
C GLU A 88 0.19 -12.87 4.30
N ASP A 89 0.96 -11.85 3.93
CA ASP A 89 1.36 -10.80 4.85
C ASP A 89 0.15 -10.02 5.38
N VAL A 90 -0.81 -9.71 4.50
CA VAL A 90 -2.05 -9.04 4.90
C VAL A 90 -2.88 -9.94 5.80
N ARG A 91 -2.99 -11.23 5.47
CA ARG A 91 -3.74 -12.19 6.30
C ARG A 91 -3.16 -12.27 7.71
N LYS A 92 -1.84 -12.34 7.82
CA LYS A 92 -1.17 -12.38 9.14
C LYS A 92 -1.42 -11.11 9.93
N ALA A 93 -1.43 -9.95 9.27
CA ALA A 93 -1.69 -8.67 9.93
C ALA A 93 -3.11 -8.59 10.47
N LEU A 94 -4.07 -9.29 9.86
CA LEU A 94 -5.47 -9.29 10.28
C LEU A 94 -5.78 -10.30 11.39
N GLU A 95 -4.95 -11.32 11.60
CA GLU A 95 -5.19 -12.34 12.61
C GLU A 95 -5.52 -11.78 13.99
N PRO A 96 -4.79 -10.78 14.53
CA PRO A 96 -5.13 -10.20 15.83
C PRO A 96 -6.48 -9.50 15.88
N LEU A 97 -7.00 -9.05 14.73
CA LEU A 97 -8.27 -8.34 14.64
C LEU A 97 -9.47 -9.27 14.54
N GLU A 98 -9.24 -10.53 14.17
CA GLU A 98 -10.28 -11.55 14.01
C GLU A 98 -10.62 -12.29 15.30
N ASN A 99 -9.81 -12.13 16.33
CA ASN A 99 -9.97 -12.80 17.62
C ASN A 99 -10.72 -11.95 18.62
#